data_5ea1e3e3ea3302188a7d33eaf11e23d1
#
_entry.id   5ea1e3e3ea3302188a7d33eaf11e23d1
#
_cell.length_a   1.000
_cell.length_b   1.000
_cell.length_c   1.000
_cell.angle_alpha   90.00
_cell.angle_beta   90.00
_cell.angle_gamma   90.00
#
_symmetry.space_group_name_H-M   'P 1'
#
loop_
_entity.id
_entity.type
_entity.pdbx_description
1 polymer ?
#
loop_
_entity_poly.entity_id
_entity_poly.type
_entity_poly.pdbx_seq_one_letter_code
_entity_poly.pdbx_strand_id
1 'polypeptide(L)'
;MDGQNALIPSPSRTLSASGNNEAVNAMSQVFDPTVIGALLGVADADGGPTSEQLHLIEVLSSSLFPSEAPSLASMPALSPDEAAEAIREPQHRERLVQLAIVVGFCRHPETPEQLGRIEDLARALDVTGDQIDEMRVLATRSARQATLDHVRRYANVLDQLSEPTLVSAAHGVPDFSVLETFTTMDEGSLGRAYVDFHRRNGFAIPGPDTPEPAYYVSHDMNHVIAGYEPTGPGEIALGAFKVAMGDTDANWMAFMTNLLIHEFGLMKHGSVEQSVPYGGEIYPDELGQGALHLPGAPELLAEAFTRGFATTIDFSQLDHIAMAPRQLSELRAEFGVQPRADGFDGGTGLSWSS
;
A
#
# COMPACT_ATOMS: atom_id res chain seq x y z
N MET A 1 -39.55 19.53 38.71
CA MET A 1 -39.42 20.04 37.31
C MET A 1 -38.26 19.24 36.71
N ASP A 2 -38.64 18.18 36.05
CA ASP A 2 -37.74 17.17 35.53
C ASP A 2 -37.14 17.64 34.22
N GLY A 3 -35.81 17.79 34.16
CA GLY A 3 -35.05 18.04 32.95
C GLY A 3 -34.54 16.74 32.39
N GLN A 4 -35.23 16.13 31.44
CA GLN A 4 -34.79 14.97 30.70
C GLN A 4 -33.67 15.37 29.76
N ASN A 5 -32.45 14.84 30.02
CA ASN A 5 -31.35 14.81 29.06
C ASN A 5 -31.65 13.74 28.01
N ALA A 6 -32.04 14.15 26.82
CA ALA A 6 -32.16 13.26 25.68
C ALA A 6 -30.77 12.92 25.15
N LEU A 7 -30.36 11.69 25.34
CA LEU A 7 -29.21 11.08 24.67
C LEU A 7 -29.52 10.99 23.15
N ILE A 8 -28.76 11.72 22.35
CA ILE A 8 -28.77 11.58 20.89
C ILE A 8 -28.06 10.25 20.57
N PRO A 9 -28.72 9.30 19.90
CA PRO A 9 -28.04 8.07 19.50
C PRO A 9 -27.06 8.37 18.37
N SER A 10 -25.81 7.96 18.54
CA SER A 10 -24.82 7.89 17.47
C SER A 10 -25.34 7.02 16.32
N PRO A 11 -25.18 7.42 15.06
CA PRO A 11 -25.56 6.59 13.94
C PRO A 11 -24.60 5.39 13.87
N SER A 12 -25.05 4.22 14.31
CA SER A 12 -24.43 2.95 14.00
C SER A 12 -24.49 2.77 12.47
N ARG A 13 -23.35 2.96 11.79
CA ARG A 13 -23.19 2.52 10.40
C ARG A 13 -23.23 0.99 10.40
N THR A 14 -24.40 0.44 10.13
CA THR A 14 -24.53 -0.95 9.69
C THR A 14 -23.90 -1.05 8.30
N LEU A 15 -22.67 -1.57 8.24
CA LEU A 15 -22.02 -1.95 6.99
C LEU A 15 -22.88 -3.06 6.37
N SER A 16 -23.50 -2.80 5.22
CA SER A 16 -24.27 -3.79 4.50
C SER A 16 -23.32 -4.74 3.76
N ALA A 17 -23.48 -6.04 3.97
CA ALA A 17 -22.71 -7.10 3.30
C ALA A 17 -22.86 -7.11 1.75
N SER A 18 -23.70 -6.25 1.18
CA SER A 18 -23.93 -6.15 -0.27
C SER A 18 -22.85 -5.34 -1.01
N GLY A 19 -22.20 -4.37 -0.36
CA GLY A 19 -21.13 -3.58 -1.00
C GLY A 19 -19.84 -4.37 -1.24
N ASN A 20 -19.57 -5.38 -0.42
CA ASN A 20 -18.36 -6.17 -0.49
C ASN A 20 -18.32 -7.15 -1.69
N ASN A 21 -19.46 -7.70 -2.08
CA ASN A 21 -19.53 -8.57 -3.27
C ASN A 21 -19.37 -7.78 -4.59
N GLU A 22 -19.72 -6.51 -4.61
CA GLU A 22 -19.53 -5.67 -5.79
C GLU A 22 -18.05 -5.29 -5.98
N ALA A 23 -17.31 -5.02 -4.89
CA ALA A 23 -15.88 -4.72 -4.97
C ALA A 23 -15.04 -5.94 -5.40
N VAL A 24 -15.30 -7.13 -4.86
CA VAL A 24 -14.64 -8.38 -5.27
C VAL A 24 -14.99 -8.75 -6.71
N ASN A 25 -16.24 -8.53 -7.16
CA ASN A 25 -16.64 -8.74 -8.55
C ASN A 25 -16.05 -7.67 -9.49
N ALA A 26 -15.90 -6.43 -9.04
CA ALA A 26 -15.29 -5.38 -9.86
C ALA A 26 -13.83 -5.73 -10.21
N MET A 27 -13.09 -6.30 -9.27
CA MET A 27 -11.67 -6.59 -9.46
C MET A 27 -11.41 -7.84 -10.32
N SER A 28 -12.24 -8.87 -10.23
CA SER A 28 -12.14 -10.03 -11.14
C SER A 28 -12.51 -9.69 -12.59
N GLN A 29 -13.08 -8.51 -12.84
CA GLN A 29 -13.36 -7.98 -14.17
C GLN A 29 -12.31 -6.97 -14.66
N VAL A 30 -11.49 -6.40 -13.77
CA VAL A 30 -10.42 -5.42 -14.12
C VAL A 30 -9.26 -6.08 -14.83
N PHE A 31 -9.02 -7.35 -14.55
CA PHE A 31 -7.84 -8.08 -15.01
C PHE A 31 -8.18 -9.04 -16.15
N ASP A 32 -8.77 -8.50 -17.17
CA ASP A 32 -8.83 -9.09 -18.50
C ASP A 32 -7.41 -9.11 -19.11
N PRO A 33 -7.07 -10.06 -19.98
CA PRO A 33 -5.81 -10.09 -20.72
C PRO A 33 -5.38 -8.77 -21.36
N THR A 34 -6.33 -7.90 -21.67
CA THR A 34 -6.11 -6.54 -22.18
C THR A 34 -5.23 -5.69 -21.26
N VAL A 35 -5.39 -5.82 -19.94
CA VAL A 35 -4.56 -5.10 -18.95
C VAL A 35 -3.09 -5.46 -19.12
N ILE A 36 -2.78 -6.74 -19.31
CA ILE A 36 -1.40 -7.20 -19.51
C ILE A 36 -0.82 -6.63 -20.82
N GLY A 37 -1.62 -6.63 -21.90
CA GLY A 37 -1.22 -6.01 -23.16
C GLY A 37 -0.94 -4.51 -23.03
N ALA A 38 -1.75 -3.79 -22.27
CA ALA A 38 -1.54 -2.37 -21.99
C ALA A 38 -0.28 -2.12 -21.15
N LEU A 39 -0.01 -2.94 -20.12
CA LEU A 39 1.23 -2.86 -19.33
C LEU A 39 2.47 -3.15 -20.19
N LEU A 40 2.41 -4.12 -21.11
CA LEU A 40 3.47 -4.37 -22.10
C LEU A 40 3.68 -3.15 -23.00
N GLY A 41 2.61 -2.48 -23.45
CA GLY A 41 2.68 -1.26 -24.24
C GLY A 41 3.35 -0.10 -23.49
N VAL A 42 3.08 0.04 -22.21
CA VAL A 42 3.75 1.02 -21.35
C VAL A 42 5.22 0.68 -21.14
N ALA A 43 5.55 -0.59 -20.92
CA ALA A 43 6.93 -1.00 -20.71
C ALA A 43 7.81 -0.95 -21.97
N ASP A 44 7.20 -0.87 -23.17
CA ASP A 44 7.92 -0.82 -24.46
C ASP A 44 8.50 0.59 -24.74
N ALA A 45 9.26 1.11 -23.79
CA ALA A 45 9.98 2.38 -23.89
C ALA A 45 11.48 2.14 -24.10
N ASP A 46 12.21 3.10 -24.67
CA ASP A 46 13.67 3.12 -24.77
C ASP A 46 14.30 1.81 -25.30
N GLY A 47 13.68 1.22 -26.31
CA GLY A 47 14.17 0.01 -26.96
C GLY A 47 13.57 -1.29 -26.41
N GLY A 48 12.56 -1.21 -25.57
CA GLY A 48 11.79 -2.33 -25.07
C GLY A 48 11.73 -2.44 -23.55
N PRO A 49 10.90 -3.35 -23.03
CA PRO A 49 10.81 -3.57 -21.57
C PRO A 49 12.11 -4.10 -20.99
N THR A 50 12.40 -3.73 -19.74
CA THR A 50 13.50 -4.34 -18.98
C THR A 50 13.12 -5.75 -18.53
N SER A 51 14.14 -6.55 -18.12
CA SER A 51 13.89 -7.88 -17.56
C SER A 51 13.04 -7.83 -16.30
N GLU A 52 13.23 -6.81 -15.49
CA GLU A 52 12.53 -6.57 -14.24
C GLU A 52 11.06 -6.21 -14.50
N GLN A 53 10.80 -5.34 -15.47
CA GLN A 53 9.43 -5.01 -15.89
C GLN A 53 8.70 -6.24 -16.43
N LEU A 54 9.35 -7.03 -17.28
CA LEU A 54 8.75 -8.27 -17.80
C LEU A 54 8.46 -9.26 -16.68
N HIS A 55 9.38 -9.44 -15.74
CA HIS A 55 9.16 -10.32 -14.60
C HIS A 55 7.99 -9.86 -13.74
N LEU A 56 7.93 -8.57 -13.42
CA LEU A 56 6.81 -8.00 -12.66
C LEU A 56 5.47 -8.20 -13.39
N ILE A 57 5.41 -7.93 -14.69
CA ILE A 57 4.19 -8.13 -15.49
C ILE A 57 3.79 -9.62 -15.52
N GLU A 58 4.74 -10.54 -15.63
CA GLU A 58 4.49 -11.98 -15.61
C GLU A 58 3.91 -12.45 -14.28
N VAL A 59 4.48 -11.97 -13.18
CA VAL A 59 4.02 -12.32 -11.83
C VAL A 59 2.64 -11.71 -11.55
N LEU A 60 2.42 -10.45 -11.93
CA LEU A 60 1.08 -9.84 -11.86
C LEU A 60 0.06 -10.64 -12.68
N SER A 61 0.40 -11.00 -13.93
CA SER A 61 -0.46 -11.82 -14.78
C SER A 61 -0.83 -13.14 -14.10
N SER A 62 0.15 -13.85 -13.57
CA SER A 62 -0.06 -15.15 -12.92
C SER A 62 -0.90 -15.05 -11.64
N SER A 63 -0.71 -13.97 -10.87
CA SER A 63 -1.45 -13.76 -9.61
C SER A 63 -2.89 -13.31 -9.84
N LEU A 64 -3.12 -12.51 -10.87
CA LEU A 64 -4.43 -11.96 -11.19
C LEU A 64 -5.29 -12.92 -12.05
N PHE A 65 -4.63 -13.82 -12.79
CA PHE A 65 -5.26 -14.84 -13.67
C PHE A 65 -4.79 -16.26 -13.34
N PRO A 66 -4.98 -16.77 -12.13
CA PRO A 66 -4.37 -18.04 -11.71
C PRO A 66 -4.79 -19.25 -12.56
N SER A 67 -5.93 -19.17 -13.25
CA SER A 67 -6.44 -20.28 -14.08
C SER A 67 -6.09 -20.14 -15.55
N GLU A 68 -5.80 -18.97 -16.05
CA GLU A 68 -5.68 -18.64 -17.48
C GLU A 68 -4.60 -17.56 -17.75
N ALA A 69 -3.51 -17.54 -16.98
CA ALA A 69 -2.45 -16.56 -17.18
C ALA A 69 -1.95 -16.59 -18.64
N PRO A 70 -2.09 -15.50 -19.39
CA PRO A 70 -1.61 -15.48 -20.76
C PRO A 70 -0.08 -15.49 -20.79
N SER A 71 0.48 -16.22 -21.75
CA SER A 71 1.93 -16.15 -21.99
C SER A 71 2.31 -14.79 -22.53
N LEU A 72 3.17 -14.05 -21.85
CA LEU A 72 3.64 -12.73 -22.30
C LEU A 72 4.25 -12.78 -23.70
N ALA A 73 4.92 -13.88 -24.07
CA ALA A 73 5.52 -14.05 -25.38
C ALA A 73 4.50 -14.05 -26.54
N SER A 74 3.23 -14.35 -26.26
CA SER A 74 2.14 -14.37 -27.24
C SER A 74 1.19 -13.19 -27.11
N MET A 75 1.38 -12.34 -26.11
CA MET A 75 0.52 -11.18 -25.85
C MET A 75 0.99 -9.98 -26.66
N PRO A 76 0.14 -9.36 -27.47
CA PRO A 76 0.50 -8.11 -28.13
C PRO A 76 0.58 -6.96 -27.10
N ALA A 77 1.61 -6.13 -27.24
CA ALA A 77 1.61 -4.82 -26.59
C ALA A 77 0.52 -3.95 -27.21
N LEU A 78 -0.35 -3.37 -26.39
CA LEU A 78 -1.43 -2.49 -26.84
C LEU A 78 -1.00 -1.03 -26.83
N SER A 79 -1.48 -0.30 -27.82
CA SER A 79 -1.43 1.15 -27.80
C SER A 79 -2.40 1.72 -26.75
N PRO A 80 -2.20 2.98 -26.31
CA PRO A 80 -3.13 3.66 -25.40
C PRO A 80 -4.58 3.67 -25.90
N ASP A 81 -4.79 3.88 -27.20
CA ASP A 81 -6.12 3.94 -27.81
C ASP A 81 -6.80 2.55 -27.80
N GLU A 82 -6.07 1.48 -28.12
CA GLU A 82 -6.58 0.10 -28.05
C GLU A 82 -6.95 -0.29 -26.60
N ALA A 83 -6.13 0.11 -25.62
CA ALA A 83 -6.45 -0.08 -24.22
C ALA A 83 -7.72 0.69 -23.79
N ALA A 84 -7.89 1.93 -24.28
CA ALA A 84 -9.05 2.77 -23.99
C ALA A 84 -10.34 2.25 -24.63
N GLU A 85 -10.26 1.63 -25.82
CA GLU A 85 -11.39 0.98 -26.47
C GLU A 85 -11.86 -0.28 -25.72
N ALA A 86 -10.92 -1.04 -25.18
CA ALA A 86 -11.20 -2.29 -24.47
C ALA A 86 -11.68 -2.05 -23.04
N ILE A 87 -11.04 -1.13 -22.30
CA ILE A 87 -11.34 -0.87 -20.89
C ILE A 87 -12.22 0.38 -20.79
N ARG A 88 -13.50 0.17 -20.46
CA ARG A 88 -14.51 1.24 -20.47
C ARG A 88 -14.90 1.74 -19.10
N GLU A 89 -14.84 0.89 -18.08
CA GLU A 89 -15.24 1.24 -16.72
C GLU A 89 -14.21 2.21 -16.10
N PRO A 90 -14.65 3.37 -15.58
CA PRO A 90 -13.73 4.39 -15.05
C PRO A 90 -12.79 3.85 -13.96
N GLN A 91 -13.31 3.05 -13.04
CA GLN A 91 -12.52 2.46 -11.97
C GLN A 91 -11.44 1.52 -12.51
N HIS A 92 -11.73 0.75 -13.58
CA HIS A 92 -10.76 -0.12 -14.23
C HIS A 92 -9.66 0.66 -14.93
N ARG A 93 -10.00 1.81 -15.52
CA ARG A 93 -9.05 2.73 -16.14
C ARG A 93 -8.06 3.27 -15.12
N GLU A 94 -8.57 3.70 -13.98
CA GLU A 94 -7.75 4.20 -12.89
C GLU A 94 -6.78 3.12 -12.37
N ARG A 95 -7.29 1.89 -12.16
CA ARG A 95 -6.47 0.75 -11.77
C ARG A 95 -5.37 0.41 -12.77
N LEU A 96 -5.68 0.43 -14.06
CA LEU A 96 -4.66 0.20 -15.08
C LEU A 96 -3.56 1.26 -15.03
N VAL A 97 -3.92 2.53 -14.87
CA VAL A 97 -2.91 3.61 -14.73
C VAL A 97 -2.06 3.40 -13.49
N GLN A 98 -2.64 3.01 -12.37
CA GLN A 98 -1.92 2.69 -11.14
C GLN A 98 -0.91 1.55 -11.34
N LEU A 99 -1.31 0.46 -11.98
CA LEU A 99 -0.40 -0.63 -12.33
C LEU A 99 0.68 -0.20 -13.33
N ALA A 100 0.33 0.63 -14.30
CA ALA A 100 1.28 1.19 -15.25
C ALA A 100 2.36 2.05 -14.57
N ILE A 101 1.99 2.81 -13.54
CA ILE A 101 2.91 3.57 -12.68
C ILE A 101 3.89 2.61 -11.98
N VAL A 102 3.39 1.55 -11.37
CA VAL A 102 4.24 0.55 -10.68
C VAL A 102 5.22 -0.11 -11.65
N VAL A 103 4.74 -0.52 -12.83
CA VAL A 103 5.59 -1.10 -13.88
C VAL A 103 6.63 -0.08 -14.38
N GLY A 104 6.23 1.19 -14.52
CA GLY A 104 7.16 2.26 -14.89
C GLY A 104 8.24 2.46 -13.83
N PHE A 105 7.88 2.43 -12.57
CA PHE A 105 8.80 2.56 -11.44
C PHE A 105 9.81 1.40 -11.35
N CYS A 106 9.49 0.24 -11.89
CA CYS A 106 10.41 -0.89 -11.95
C CYS A 106 11.54 -0.72 -13.00
N ARG A 107 11.53 0.35 -13.79
CA ARG A 107 12.62 0.68 -14.72
C ARG A 107 13.63 1.60 -14.08
N HIS A 108 14.90 1.19 -14.07
CA HIS A 108 16.02 2.00 -13.59
C HIS A 108 17.12 2.14 -14.65
N PRO A 109 17.62 3.39 -14.88
CA PRO A 109 17.02 4.65 -14.42
C PRO A 109 15.69 4.93 -15.13
N GLU A 110 14.85 5.77 -14.53
CA GLU A 110 13.65 6.25 -15.19
C GLU A 110 14.03 7.12 -16.40
N THR A 111 13.15 7.06 -17.39
CA THR A 111 13.36 7.83 -18.62
C THR A 111 12.15 8.70 -18.95
N PRO A 112 12.36 9.84 -19.63
CA PRO A 112 11.26 10.65 -20.12
C PRO A 112 10.34 9.89 -21.08
N GLU A 113 10.86 8.90 -21.83
CA GLU A 113 10.04 8.07 -22.71
C GLU A 113 9.12 7.15 -21.93
N GLN A 114 9.62 6.50 -20.88
CA GLN A 114 8.80 5.67 -20.00
C GLN A 114 7.66 6.47 -19.36
N LEU A 115 7.97 7.67 -18.85
CA LEU A 115 6.96 8.58 -18.33
C LEU A 115 5.94 8.96 -19.41
N GLY A 116 6.40 9.32 -20.62
CA GLY A 116 5.53 9.68 -21.73
C GLY A 116 4.54 8.58 -22.09
N ARG A 117 4.95 7.31 -22.04
CA ARG A 117 4.08 6.14 -22.25
C ARG A 117 2.95 6.05 -21.23
N ILE A 118 3.27 6.30 -19.96
CA ILE A 118 2.26 6.29 -18.87
C ILE A 118 1.31 7.48 -19.03
N GLU A 119 1.83 8.68 -19.34
CA GLU A 119 1.00 9.86 -19.56
C GLU A 119 0.07 9.71 -20.78
N ASP A 120 0.55 9.09 -21.85
CA ASP A 120 -0.27 8.82 -23.04
C ASP A 120 -1.38 7.82 -22.73
N LEU A 121 -1.08 6.76 -21.96
CA LEU A 121 -2.09 5.81 -21.51
C LEU A 121 -3.13 6.50 -20.60
N ALA A 122 -2.69 7.25 -19.61
CA ALA A 122 -3.59 7.96 -18.70
C ALA A 122 -4.50 8.95 -19.45
N ARG A 123 -3.95 9.66 -20.43
CA ARG A 123 -4.72 10.58 -21.29
C ARG A 123 -5.75 9.84 -22.14
N ALA A 124 -5.40 8.72 -22.77
CA ALA A 124 -6.32 7.91 -23.56
C ALA A 124 -7.45 7.32 -22.72
N LEU A 125 -7.15 6.97 -21.47
CA LEU A 125 -8.11 6.45 -20.50
C LEU A 125 -8.94 7.53 -19.81
N ASP A 126 -8.65 8.82 -20.06
CA ASP A 126 -9.27 9.97 -19.34
C ASP A 126 -9.05 9.91 -17.81
N VAL A 127 -7.87 9.43 -17.41
CA VAL A 127 -7.46 9.37 -16.01
C VAL A 127 -6.51 10.53 -15.71
N THR A 128 -6.83 11.27 -14.65
CA THR A 128 -6.02 12.39 -14.16
C THR A 128 -5.79 12.21 -12.67
N GLY A 129 -4.66 12.63 -12.15
CA GLY A 129 -4.40 12.53 -10.71
C GLY A 129 -3.00 12.99 -10.32
N ASP A 130 -2.85 13.27 -9.04
CA ASP A 130 -1.60 13.73 -8.43
C ASP A 130 -0.44 12.75 -8.59
N GLN A 131 -0.74 11.45 -8.72
CA GLN A 131 0.26 10.39 -8.91
C GLN A 131 1.03 10.55 -10.24
N ILE A 132 0.33 10.93 -11.32
CA ILE A 132 0.96 11.20 -12.61
C ILE A 132 1.85 12.44 -12.52
N ASP A 133 1.40 13.46 -11.81
CA ASP A 133 2.19 14.66 -11.56
C ASP A 133 3.44 14.36 -10.72
N GLU A 134 3.38 13.45 -9.77
CA GLU A 134 4.54 12.99 -9.00
C GLU A 134 5.56 12.28 -9.88
N MET A 135 5.14 11.37 -10.74
CA MET A 135 6.04 10.73 -11.70
C MET A 135 6.69 11.75 -12.64
N ARG A 136 5.93 12.74 -13.11
CA ARG A 136 6.47 13.80 -13.96
C ARG A 136 7.54 14.60 -13.24
N VAL A 137 7.35 14.89 -11.97
CA VAL A 137 8.36 15.58 -11.15
C VAL A 137 9.60 14.71 -10.96
N LEU A 138 9.46 13.40 -10.72
CA LEU A 138 10.58 12.46 -10.62
C LEU A 138 11.40 12.42 -11.91
N ALA A 139 10.76 12.19 -13.05
CA ALA A 139 11.45 12.03 -14.33
C ALA A 139 12.04 13.33 -14.91
N THR A 140 11.50 14.51 -14.53
CA THR A 140 11.91 15.81 -15.11
C THR A 140 12.64 16.73 -14.15
N ARG A 141 12.62 16.45 -12.86
CA ARG A 141 13.26 17.24 -11.80
C ARG A 141 14.20 16.36 -10.99
N SER A 142 14.93 16.97 -10.08
CA SER A 142 15.76 16.18 -9.17
C SER A 142 14.91 15.34 -8.20
N ALA A 143 15.38 14.15 -7.84
CA ALA A 143 14.77 13.30 -6.83
C ALA A 143 14.45 14.07 -5.53
N ARG A 144 15.36 14.97 -5.11
CA ARG A 144 15.14 15.86 -3.96
C ARG A 144 13.90 16.75 -4.10
N GLN A 145 13.64 17.31 -5.29
CA GLN A 145 12.45 18.12 -5.52
C GLN A 145 11.18 17.28 -5.48
N ALA A 146 11.22 16.09 -6.10
CA ALA A 146 10.12 15.14 -6.05
C ALA A 146 9.75 14.75 -4.62
N THR A 147 10.76 14.41 -3.80
CA THR A 147 10.56 14.09 -2.37
C THR A 147 9.94 15.26 -1.61
N LEU A 148 10.41 16.49 -1.81
CA LEU A 148 9.85 17.65 -1.13
C LEU A 148 8.38 17.94 -1.53
N ASP A 149 8.04 17.70 -2.78
CA ASP A 149 6.67 17.86 -3.27
C ASP A 149 5.77 16.75 -2.71
N HIS A 150 6.26 15.50 -2.68
CA HIS A 150 5.56 14.36 -2.11
C HIS A 150 5.29 14.54 -0.61
N VAL A 151 6.30 14.91 0.18
CA VAL A 151 6.16 15.17 1.64
C VAL A 151 5.06 16.20 1.91
N ARG A 152 4.96 17.25 1.10
CA ARG A 152 3.91 18.26 1.26
C ARG A 152 2.50 17.69 0.97
N ARG A 153 2.37 16.84 -0.03
CA ARG A 153 1.08 16.18 -0.36
C ARG A 153 0.69 15.15 0.70
N TYR A 154 1.65 14.34 1.10
CA TYR A 154 1.44 13.33 2.13
C TYR A 154 0.96 13.94 3.45
N ALA A 155 1.47 15.12 3.83
CA ALA A 155 1.02 15.84 5.01
C ALA A 155 -0.49 16.14 5.01
N ASN A 156 -1.11 16.28 3.83
CA ASN A 156 -2.55 16.55 3.72
C ASN A 156 -3.43 15.31 4.00
N VAL A 157 -2.88 14.11 3.88
CA VAL A 157 -3.62 12.85 4.12
C VAL A 157 -3.19 12.15 5.41
N LEU A 158 -2.16 12.67 6.08
CA LEU A 158 -1.59 12.04 7.27
C LEU A 158 -2.60 11.83 8.39
N ASP A 159 -3.49 12.80 8.61
CA ASP A 159 -4.54 12.69 9.64
C ASP A 159 -5.51 11.54 9.35
N GLN A 160 -5.73 11.18 8.08
CA GLN A 160 -6.58 10.06 7.68
C GLN A 160 -5.91 8.71 7.92
N LEU A 161 -4.57 8.69 7.92
CA LEU A 161 -3.77 7.50 8.15
C LEU A 161 -3.38 7.32 9.62
N SER A 162 -3.56 8.36 10.44
CA SER A 162 -3.17 8.36 11.84
C SER A 162 -4.22 7.70 12.72
N GLU A 163 -3.77 7.10 13.81
CA GLU A 163 -4.63 6.44 14.78
C GLU A 163 -5.60 7.43 15.43
N PRO A 164 -6.95 7.27 15.25
CA PRO A 164 -7.93 8.24 15.72
C PRO A 164 -7.88 8.48 17.23
N THR A 165 -7.66 7.43 18.02
CA THR A 165 -7.58 7.51 19.49
C THR A 165 -6.38 8.33 19.96
N LEU A 166 -5.26 8.29 19.24
CA LEU A 166 -4.06 9.03 19.59
C LEU A 166 -4.14 10.50 19.18
N VAL A 167 -4.80 10.79 18.05
CA VAL A 167 -4.91 12.16 17.50
C VAL A 167 -5.99 12.97 18.21
N SER A 168 -7.01 12.34 18.77
CA SER A 168 -8.13 13.00 19.42
C SER A 168 -7.79 13.72 20.74
N ALA A 169 -6.56 13.63 21.23
CA ALA A 169 -6.13 14.36 22.41
C ALA A 169 -6.19 15.88 22.15
N ALA A 170 -6.89 16.61 23.01
CA ALA A 170 -7.27 18.03 22.89
C ALA A 170 -6.11 19.03 22.73
N HIS A 171 -4.87 18.60 22.57
CA HIS A 171 -3.67 19.40 22.54
C HIS A 171 -2.68 19.09 21.41
N GLY A 172 -3.04 18.26 20.43
CA GLY A 172 -2.20 17.98 19.26
C GLY A 172 -0.94 17.16 19.53
N VAL A 173 -0.74 16.69 20.76
CA VAL A 173 0.36 15.76 21.10
C VAL A 173 -0.27 14.38 21.35
N PRO A 174 0.15 13.34 20.61
CA PRO A 174 -0.34 11.99 20.84
C PRO A 174 -0.06 11.51 22.27
N ASP A 175 -1.05 10.87 22.91
CA ASP A 175 -0.87 10.20 24.19
C ASP A 175 -0.60 8.71 23.96
N PHE A 176 0.66 8.34 24.01
CA PHE A 176 1.11 6.96 23.82
C PHE A 176 1.02 6.09 25.08
N SER A 177 0.54 6.60 26.22
CA SER A 177 0.48 5.83 27.49
C SER A 177 -0.35 4.55 27.36
N VAL A 178 -1.31 4.53 26.46
CA VAL A 178 -2.13 3.34 26.17
C VAL A 178 -1.29 2.17 25.64
N LEU A 179 -0.19 2.43 24.91
CA LEU A 179 0.68 1.40 24.35
C LEU A 179 1.43 0.62 25.43
N GLU A 180 1.65 1.20 26.61
CA GLU A 180 2.25 0.51 27.76
C GLU A 180 1.40 -0.69 28.18
N THR A 181 0.06 -0.59 28.05
CA THR A 181 -0.86 -1.66 28.42
C THR A 181 -0.74 -2.88 27.51
N PHE A 182 -0.25 -2.72 26.28
CA PHE A 182 -0.13 -3.79 25.29
C PHE A 182 0.83 -4.89 25.73
N THR A 183 1.84 -4.54 26.54
CA THR A 183 2.81 -5.50 27.08
C THR A 183 2.17 -6.55 28.01
N THR A 184 1.02 -6.23 28.58
CA THR A 184 0.28 -7.07 29.55
C THR A 184 -0.99 -7.67 28.96
N MET A 185 -1.28 -7.41 27.66
CA MET A 185 -2.42 -8.03 27.00
C MET A 185 -2.21 -9.53 26.77
N ASP A 186 -3.32 -10.22 26.55
CA ASP A 186 -3.33 -11.65 26.32
C ASP A 186 -2.47 -12.03 25.09
N GLU A 187 -1.82 -13.17 25.19
CA GLU A 187 -1.08 -13.75 24.08
C GLU A 187 -2.01 -13.94 22.87
N GLY A 188 -1.54 -13.58 21.68
CA GLY A 188 -2.34 -13.63 20.46
C GLY A 188 -3.23 -12.42 20.21
N SER A 189 -3.40 -11.50 21.16
CA SER A 189 -4.09 -10.23 20.90
C SER A 189 -3.30 -9.33 19.94
N LEU A 190 -4.00 -8.46 19.21
CA LEU A 190 -3.37 -7.51 18.28
C LEU A 190 -2.34 -6.62 19.01
N GLY A 191 -2.67 -6.10 20.19
CA GLY A 191 -1.76 -5.25 20.96
C GLY A 191 -0.51 -6.01 21.42
N ARG A 192 -0.64 -7.27 21.85
CA ARG A 192 0.53 -8.08 22.18
C ARG A 192 1.37 -8.40 20.96
N ALA A 193 0.75 -8.74 19.84
CA ALA A 193 1.43 -9.00 18.57
C ALA A 193 2.19 -7.76 18.05
N TYR A 194 1.65 -6.54 18.25
CA TYR A 194 2.33 -5.28 17.98
C TYR A 194 3.61 -5.13 18.81
N VAL A 195 3.56 -5.37 20.12
CA VAL A 195 4.75 -5.32 20.98
C VAL A 195 5.80 -6.34 20.53
N ASP A 196 5.38 -7.54 20.18
CA ASP A 196 6.29 -8.58 19.71
C ASP A 196 6.86 -8.26 18.32
N PHE A 197 6.10 -7.60 17.45
CA PHE A 197 6.59 -7.05 16.17
C PHE A 197 7.71 -6.01 16.40
N HIS A 198 7.52 -5.04 17.26
CA HIS A 198 8.53 -4.05 17.61
C HIS A 198 9.78 -4.69 18.20
N ARG A 199 9.62 -5.61 19.14
CA ARG A 199 10.75 -6.32 19.76
C ARG A 199 11.55 -7.12 18.76
N ARG A 200 10.89 -7.85 17.86
CA ARG A 200 11.53 -8.69 16.83
C ARG A 200 12.34 -7.86 15.85
N ASN A 201 11.83 -6.69 15.47
CA ASN A 201 12.47 -5.81 14.51
C ASN A 201 13.45 -4.79 15.15
N GLY A 202 13.57 -4.80 16.48
CA GLY A 202 14.46 -3.87 17.19
C GLY A 202 13.94 -2.43 17.25
N PHE A 203 12.64 -2.23 17.06
CA PHE A 203 12.01 -0.93 17.14
C PHE A 203 11.66 -0.57 18.58
N ALA A 204 11.80 0.71 18.92
CA ALA A 204 11.27 1.24 20.15
C ALA A 204 9.74 1.38 20.04
N ILE A 205 9.03 1.06 21.12
CA ILE A 205 7.59 1.38 21.18
C ILE A 205 7.45 2.89 21.37
N PRO A 206 6.60 3.58 20.59
CA PRO A 206 6.36 5.00 20.76
C PRO A 206 5.96 5.37 22.18
N GLY A 207 6.52 6.46 22.69
CA GLY A 207 6.31 6.93 24.05
C GLY A 207 6.90 8.32 24.31
N PRO A 208 6.85 8.80 25.54
CA PRO A 208 7.37 10.14 25.88
C PRO A 208 8.84 10.35 25.53
N ASP A 209 9.65 9.30 25.65
CA ASP A 209 11.10 9.34 25.39
C ASP A 209 11.46 8.92 23.95
N THR A 210 10.50 8.38 23.21
CA THR A 210 10.63 7.93 21.83
C THR A 210 9.44 8.47 21.03
N PRO A 211 9.36 9.79 20.82
CA PRO A 211 8.22 10.39 20.13
C PRO A 211 8.25 10.02 18.66
N GLU A 212 7.23 9.24 18.25
CA GLU A 212 6.96 8.91 16.87
C GLU A 212 5.65 9.56 16.45
N PRO A 213 5.42 9.85 15.15
CA PRO A 213 4.12 10.24 14.68
C PRO A 213 3.06 9.17 14.98
N ALA A 214 1.86 9.58 15.37
CA ALA A 214 0.73 8.65 15.65
C ALA A 214 0.42 7.71 14.47
N TYR A 215 0.73 8.15 13.27
CA TYR A 215 0.67 7.36 12.03
C TYR A 215 1.41 6.03 12.14
N TYR A 216 2.61 5.98 12.74
CA TYR A 216 3.37 4.72 12.80
C TYR A 216 2.71 3.65 13.65
N VAL A 217 1.88 4.02 14.62
CA VAL A 217 1.15 3.03 15.42
C VAL A 217 0.15 2.26 14.56
N SER A 218 -0.67 2.97 13.78
CA SER A 218 -1.61 2.32 12.86
C SER A 218 -0.88 1.61 11.70
N HIS A 219 0.19 2.20 11.19
CA HIS A 219 1.01 1.60 10.14
C HIS A 219 1.58 0.25 10.57
N ASP A 220 2.22 0.19 11.74
CA ASP A 220 2.83 -1.04 12.25
C ASP A 220 1.78 -2.09 12.64
N MET A 221 0.62 -1.68 13.14
CA MET A 221 -0.50 -2.60 13.35
C MET A 221 -1.04 -3.15 12.03
N ASN A 222 -1.02 -2.38 10.95
CA ASN A 222 -1.36 -2.89 9.62
C ASN A 222 -0.35 -3.95 9.14
N HIS A 223 0.96 -3.78 9.42
CA HIS A 223 1.96 -4.83 9.20
C HIS A 223 1.59 -6.12 9.93
N VAL A 224 1.24 -6.00 11.21
CA VAL A 224 0.85 -7.15 12.05
C VAL A 224 -0.39 -7.85 11.49
N ILE A 225 -1.43 -7.11 11.12
CA ILE A 225 -2.68 -7.70 10.61
C ILE A 225 -2.44 -8.34 9.23
N ALA A 226 -1.80 -7.63 8.32
CA ALA A 226 -1.57 -8.09 6.96
C ALA A 226 -0.47 -9.17 6.86
N GLY A 227 0.44 -9.24 7.85
CA GLY A 227 1.51 -10.24 7.91
C GLY A 227 2.71 -9.92 7.01
N TYR A 228 3.09 -8.65 6.88
CA TYR A 228 4.29 -8.24 6.15
C TYR A 228 5.38 -7.75 7.10
N GLU A 229 6.64 -8.07 6.78
CA GLU A 229 7.79 -7.57 7.52
C GLU A 229 8.09 -6.10 7.15
N PRO A 230 8.67 -5.30 8.07
CA PRO A 230 9.08 -3.92 7.81
C PRO A 230 10.43 -3.89 7.06
N THR A 231 10.45 -4.50 5.89
CA THR A 231 11.58 -4.52 4.95
C THR A 231 11.16 -3.78 3.68
N GLY A 232 12.10 -3.32 2.86
CA GLY A 232 11.75 -2.61 1.63
C GLY A 232 10.67 -3.30 0.80
N PRO A 233 10.83 -4.59 0.42
CA PRO A 233 9.76 -5.33 -0.25
C PRO A 233 8.47 -5.45 0.57
N GLY A 234 8.56 -5.64 1.88
CA GLY A 234 7.41 -5.78 2.76
C GLY A 234 6.62 -4.47 2.94
N GLU A 235 7.30 -3.33 2.97
CA GLU A 235 6.69 -2.00 2.99
C GLU A 235 5.91 -1.72 1.70
N ILE A 236 6.53 -2.03 0.54
CA ILE A 236 5.86 -1.90 -0.76
C ILE A 236 4.65 -2.85 -0.82
N ALA A 237 4.81 -4.09 -0.35
CA ALA A 237 3.72 -5.07 -0.32
C ALA A 237 2.57 -4.64 0.59
N LEU A 238 2.84 -4.10 1.79
CA LEU A 238 1.80 -3.54 2.64
C LEU A 238 1.06 -2.39 1.96
N GLY A 239 1.77 -1.49 1.30
CA GLY A 239 1.16 -0.41 0.53
C GLY A 239 0.23 -0.93 -0.56
N ALA A 240 0.68 -1.90 -1.36
CA ALA A 240 -0.10 -2.55 -2.40
C ALA A 240 -1.34 -3.28 -1.84
N PHE A 241 -1.18 -3.99 -0.71
CA PHE A 241 -2.28 -4.64 0.01
C PHE A 241 -3.35 -3.63 0.42
N LYS A 242 -2.93 -2.48 1.00
CA LYS A 242 -3.84 -1.42 1.45
C LYS A 242 -4.61 -0.78 0.29
N VAL A 243 -3.94 -0.47 -0.81
CA VAL A 243 -4.60 0.06 -2.02
C VAL A 243 -5.60 -0.93 -2.59
N ALA A 244 -5.26 -2.22 -2.63
CA ALA A 244 -6.15 -3.27 -3.11
C ALA A 244 -7.35 -3.52 -2.19
N MET A 245 -7.15 -3.38 -0.88
CA MET A 245 -8.19 -3.52 0.14
C MET A 245 -9.16 -2.33 0.14
N GLY A 246 -8.63 -1.12 0.01
CA GLY A 246 -9.40 0.11 0.02
C GLY A 246 -8.73 1.18 -0.86
N ASP A 247 -9.33 1.43 -2.04
CA ASP A 247 -8.85 2.45 -2.97
C ASP A 247 -9.22 3.84 -2.49
N THR A 248 -8.36 4.38 -1.63
CA THR A 248 -8.46 5.73 -1.10
C THR A 248 -7.21 6.52 -1.44
N ASP A 249 -7.34 7.83 -1.55
CA ASP A 249 -6.19 8.73 -1.75
C ASP A 249 -5.12 8.51 -0.67
N ALA A 250 -5.54 8.25 0.57
CA ALA A 250 -4.63 8.02 1.68
C ALA A 250 -3.81 6.72 1.52
N ASN A 251 -4.46 5.60 1.15
CA ASN A 251 -3.79 4.34 0.91
C ASN A 251 -2.87 4.42 -0.32
N TRP A 252 -3.34 5.11 -1.36
CA TRP A 252 -2.53 5.32 -2.55
C TRP A 252 -1.29 6.18 -2.27
N MET A 253 -1.44 7.28 -1.52
CA MET A 253 -0.30 8.11 -1.12
C MET A 253 0.71 7.35 -0.25
N ALA A 254 0.24 6.50 0.68
CA ALA A 254 1.12 5.66 1.46
C ALA A 254 1.88 4.65 0.59
N PHE A 255 1.23 4.04 -0.39
CA PHE A 255 1.87 3.13 -1.33
C PHE A 255 2.93 3.84 -2.19
N MET A 256 2.61 5.02 -2.73
CA MET A 256 3.57 5.84 -3.46
C MET A 256 4.78 6.24 -2.59
N THR A 257 4.55 6.57 -1.30
CA THR A 257 5.64 6.82 -0.35
C THR A 257 6.58 5.63 -0.27
N ASN A 258 6.04 4.43 -0.10
CA ASN A 258 6.84 3.21 0.01
C ASN A 258 7.65 2.93 -1.27
N LEU A 259 7.07 3.17 -2.45
CA LEU A 259 7.80 3.08 -3.72
C LEU A 259 8.93 4.12 -3.79
N LEU A 260 8.66 5.37 -3.47
CA LEU A 260 9.65 6.44 -3.49
C LEU A 260 10.82 6.16 -2.54
N ILE A 261 10.54 5.62 -1.37
CA ILE A 261 11.56 5.29 -0.36
C ILE A 261 12.36 4.07 -0.77
N HIS A 262 11.67 2.97 -1.05
CA HIS A 262 12.28 1.65 -1.10
C HIS A 262 12.64 1.21 -2.52
N GLU A 263 11.92 1.67 -3.55
CA GLU A 263 12.26 1.37 -4.94
C GLU A 263 13.23 2.40 -5.51
N PHE A 264 12.99 3.69 -5.25
CA PHE A 264 13.85 4.76 -5.76
C PHE A 264 15.04 5.11 -4.87
N GLY A 265 15.12 4.55 -3.66
CA GLY A 265 16.20 4.85 -2.75
C GLY A 265 16.27 6.32 -2.31
N LEU A 266 15.15 7.04 -2.37
CA LEU A 266 15.09 8.44 -1.95
C LEU A 266 15.30 8.63 -0.45
N MET A 267 15.23 7.55 0.31
CA MET A 267 15.59 7.52 1.73
C MET A 267 16.39 6.26 2.03
N LYS A 268 17.36 6.35 2.94
CA LYS A 268 18.15 5.21 3.38
C LYS A 268 17.30 4.26 4.19
N HIS A 269 17.30 3.01 3.82
CA HIS A 269 16.71 1.94 4.63
C HIS A 269 17.36 1.96 6.03
N GLY A 270 16.56 2.06 7.08
CA GLY A 270 17.03 2.06 8.47
C GLY A 270 17.42 3.41 9.06
N SER A 271 17.27 4.52 8.34
CA SER A 271 17.51 5.86 8.88
C SER A 271 16.27 6.51 9.52
N VAL A 272 15.39 5.70 10.10
CA VAL A 272 14.20 6.16 10.83
C VAL A 272 14.54 7.03 12.06
N GLU A 273 15.84 7.14 12.39
CA GLU A 273 16.30 7.85 13.58
C GLU A 273 16.23 9.37 13.51
N GLN A 274 15.79 9.96 12.43
CA GLN A 274 15.89 11.41 12.31
C GLN A 274 14.62 12.04 11.74
N SER A 275 13.87 12.55 12.58
CA SER A 275 13.00 13.75 12.71
C SER A 275 12.96 14.79 11.56
N VAL A 276 13.07 14.37 10.34
CA VAL A 276 12.28 14.98 9.27
C VAL A 276 10.94 14.26 9.34
N PRO A 277 9.76 14.84 9.15
CA PRO A 277 8.48 14.14 9.30
C PRO A 277 8.36 12.83 8.57
N TYR A 278 9.36 12.45 7.79
CA TYR A 278 9.55 11.19 7.06
C TYR A 278 11.03 10.84 6.92
N GLY A 279 11.79 11.15 7.87
CA GLY A 279 13.07 10.78 8.49
C GLY A 279 14.10 10.04 7.67
N GLY A 280 14.49 10.43 6.51
CA GLY A 280 15.65 9.88 5.88
C GLY A 280 16.53 10.93 5.19
N GLU A 281 17.83 10.71 5.14
CA GLU A 281 18.68 11.44 4.22
C GLU A 281 18.24 11.13 2.79
N ILE A 282 17.91 12.15 2.02
CA ILE A 282 17.64 12.06 0.60
C ILE A 282 18.98 11.81 -0.10
N TYR A 283 19.11 10.69 -0.77
CA TYR A 283 20.26 10.36 -1.61
C TYR A 283 19.94 10.65 -3.08
N PRO A 284 20.22 11.83 -3.58
CA PRO A 284 19.86 12.21 -4.95
C PRO A 284 20.68 11.49 -6.04
N ASP A 285 21.81 10.89 -5.69
CA ASP A 285 22.80 10.43 -6.65
C ASP A 285 23.06 8.90 -6.62
N GLU A 286 22.48 8.16 -5.69
CA GLU A 286 22.60 6.73 -5.57
C GLU A 286 21.22 6.07 -5.65
N LEU A 287 20.60 6.15 -6.81
CA LEU A 287 19.46 5.29 -7.15
C LEU A 287 20.02 3.86 -7.25
N GLY A 288 20.07 3.19 -6.11
CA GLY A 288 20.50 1.80 -6.05
C GLY A 288 19.48 0.85 -6.66
N GLN A 289 19.77 -0.41 -6.68
CA GLN A 289 18.79 -1.44 -7.03
C GLN A 289 17.60 -1.31 -6.09
N GLY A 290 16.42 -1.13 -6.66
CA GLY A 290 15.18 -0.96 -5.91
C GLY A 290 14.78 -2.22 -5.16
N ALA A 291 13.87 -2.07 -4.21
CA ALA A 291 13.37 -3.18 -3.42
C ALA A 291 12.65 -4.24 -4.27
N LEU A 292 12.01 -3.84 -5.37
CA LEU A 292 11.33 -4.75 -6.31
C LEU A 292 12.30 -5.62 -7.12
N HIS A 293 13.59 -5.30 -7.13
CA HIS A 293 14.65 -6.11 -7.78
C HIS A 293 15.20 -7.21 -6.87
N LEU A 294 14.82 -7.21 -5.60
CA LEU A 294 15.21 -8.26 -4.68
C LEU A 294 14.48 -9.58 -5.00
N PRO A 295 15.15 -10.73 -4.84
CA PRO A 295 14.52 -12.03 -5.09
C PRO A 295 13.19 -12.20 -4.30
N GLY A 296 12.11 -12.54 -4.98
CA GLY A 296 10.81 -12.77 -4.40
C GLY A 296 9.97 -11.49 -4.14
N ALA A 297 10.54 -10.30 -4.38
CA ALA A 297 9.82 -9.05 -4.14
C ALA A 297 8.67 -8.80 -5.14
N PRO A 298 8.82 -9.08 -6.45
CA PRO A 298 7.69 -8.99 -7.38
C PRO A 298 6.56 -9.94 -7.02
N GLU A 299 6.88 -11.17 -6.61
CA GLU A 299 5.90 -12.17 -6.17
C GLU A 299 5.17 -11.71 -4.92
N LEU A 300 5.89 -11.12 -3.95
CA LEU A 300 5.32 -10.56 -2.74
C LEU A 300 4.36 -9.40 -3.04
N LEU A 301 4.73 -8.53 -3.98
CA LEU A 301 3.89 -7.42 -4.44
C LEU A 301 2.59 -7.93 -5.09
N ALA A 302 2.70 -8.87 -6.02
CA ALA A 302 1.55 -9.45 -6.71
C ALA A 302 0.62 -10.21 -5.75
N GLU A 303 1.20 -10.98 -4.81
CA GLU A 303 0.45 -11.60 -3.71
C GLU A 303 -0.29 -10.57 -2.87
N ALA A 304 0.37 -9.44 -2.55
CA ALA A 304 -0.22 -8.40 -1.73
C ALA A 304 -1.45 -7.77 -2.39
N PHE A 305 -1.40 -7.47 -3.69
CA PHE A 305 -2.59 -7.04 -4.43
C PHE A 305 -3.70 -8.08 -4.34
N THR A 306 -3.38 -9.35 -4.64
CA THR A 306 -4.37 -10.45 -4.64
C THR A 306 -5.04 -10.61 -3.27
N ARG A 307 -4.26 -10.60 -2.19
CA ARG A 307 -4.76 -10.72 -0.82
C ARG A 307 -5.56 -9.49 -0.39
N GLY A 308 -5.11 -8.30 -0.75
CA GLY A 308 -5.83 -7.05 -0.48
C GLY A 308 -7.21 -7.05 -1.13
N PHE A 309 -7.30 -7.50 -2.38
CA PHE A 309 -8.58 -7.62 -3.09
C PHE A 309 -9.54 -8.64 -2.47
N ALA A 310 -9.02 -9.70 -1.88
CA ALA A 310 -9.81 -10.69 -1.17
C ALA A 310 -10.27 -10.22 0.22
N THR A 311 -9.65 -9.18 0.76
CA THR A 311 -9.98 -8.61 2.07
C THR A 311 -11.30 -7.85 2.00
N THR A 312 -12.19 -8.08 2.96
CA THR A 312 -13.58 -7.62 2.89
C THR A 312 -13.84 -6.28 3.60
N ILE A 313 -12.88 -5.83 4.40
CA ILE A 313 -12.99 -4.60 5.21
C ILE A 313 -11.67 -3.85 5.09
N ASP A 314 -11.73 -2.57 4.73
CA ASP A 314 -10.57 -1.69 4.84
C ASP A 314 -10.27 -1.41 6.32
N PHE A 315 -9.29 -2.12 6.86
CA PHE A 315 -8.88 -1.95 8.24
C PHE A 315 -7.79 -0.89 8.42
N SER A 316 -7.26 -0.31 7.33
CA SER A 316 -6.18 0.68 7.40
C SER A 316 -6.57 1.97 8.13
N GLN A 317 -7.87 2.24 8.23
CA GLN A 317 -8.42 3.44 8.84
C GLN A 317 -9.32 3.15 10.05
N LEU A 318 -9.26 1.93 10.58
CA LEU A 318 -9.98 1.57 11.80
C LEU A 318 -9.22 2.03 13.05
N ASP A 319 -9.92 2.07 14.18
CA ASP A 319 -9.33 2.33 15.49
C ASP A 319 -8.58 1.07 15.98
N HIS A 320 -7.29 1.00 15.67
CA HIS A 320 -6.43 -0.13 16.03
C HIS A 320 -6.24 -0.23 17.54
N ILE A 321 -6.22 0.90 18.25
CA ILE A 321 -6.13 0.93 19.71
C ILE A 321 -7.36 0.25 20.31
N ALA A 322 -8.56 0.54 19.81
CA ALA A 322 -9.78 -0.12 20.25
C ALA A 322 -9.79 -1.62 19.93
N MET A 323 -9.13 -2.04 18.85
CA MET A 323 -9.01 -3.45 18.45
C MET A 323 -7.88 -4.20 19.17
N ALA A 324 -6.93 -3.48 19.79
CA ALA A 324 -5.74 -4.08 20.41
C ALA A 324 -6.01 -5.25 21.37
N PRO A 325 -7.08 -5.27 22.19
CA PRO A 325 -7.38 -6.40 23.06
C PRO A 325 -7.92 -7.66 22.34
N ARG A 326 -8.33 -7.53 21.06
CA ARG A 326 -8.93 -8.64 20.31
C ARG A 326 -7.87 -9.61 19.80
N GLN A 327 -8.25 -10.88 19.68
CA GLN A 327 -7.37 -11.89 19.08
C GLN A 327 -7.08 -11.58 17.60
N LEU A 328 -5.82 -11.61 17.22
CA LEU A 328 -5.38 -11.30 15.85
C LEU A 328 -5.99 -12.27 14.83
N SER A 329 -6.11 -13.55 15.16
CA SER A 329 -6.75 -14.56 14.33
C SER A 329 -8.22 -14.25 14.05
N GLU A 330 -8.96 -13.77 15.07
CA GLU A 330 -10.36 -13.37 14.91
C GLU A 330 -10.49 -12.13 14.00
N LEU A 331 -9.60 -11.14 14.18
CA LEU A 331 -9.56 -9.95 13.33
C LEU A 331 -9.27 -10.31 11.87
N ARG A 332 -8.26 -11.16 11.63
CA ARG A 332 -7.92 -11.65 10.30
C ARG A 332 -9.09 -12.38 9.63
N ALA A 333 -9.77 -13.24 10.39
CA ALA A 333 -10.95 -13.96 9.90
C ALA A 333 -12.12 -13.02 9.60
N GLU A 334 -12.39 -12.06 10.48
CA GLU A 334 -13.46 -11.06 10.30
C GLU A 334 -13.23 -10.17 9.08
N PHE A 335 -11.97 -9.75 8.87
CA PHE A 335 -11.59 -8.89 7.74
C PHE A 335 -11.40 -9.66 6.43
N GLY A 336 -11.41 -10.99 6.48
CA GLY A 336 -11.16 -11.84 5.31
C GLY A 336 -9.71 -11.87 4.85
N VAL A 337 -8.76 -11.55 5.75
CA VAL A 337 -7.32 -11.54 5.43
C VAL A 337 -6.86 -12.97 5.17
N GLN A 338 -6.51 -13.27 3.93
CA GLN A 338 -6.03 -14.59 3.53
C GLN A 338 -4.60 -14.83 4.02
N PRO A 339 -4.23 -16.09 4.32
CA PRO A 339 -2.83 -16.45 4.59
C PRO A 339 -1.93 -16.10 3.41
N ARG A 340 -0.65 -15.89 3.69
CA ARG A 340 0.37 -15.79 2.64
C ARG A 340 0.63 -17.16 2.01
N ALA A 341 1.02 -17.15 0.73
CA ALA A 341 1.29 -18.39 -0.03
C ALA A 341 2.46 -19.20 0.58
N ASP A 342 3.45 -18.53 1.16
CA ASP A 342 4.58 -19.15 1.87
C ASP A 342 4.23 -19.61 3.30
N GLY A 343 3.00 -19.32 3.77
CA GLY A 343 2.54 -19.62 5.12
C GLY A 343 3.13 -18.71 6.20
N PHE A 344 3.91 -17.70 5.82
CA PHE A 344 4.49 -16.76 6.78
C PHE A 344 3.39 -15.91 7.43
N ASP A 345 3.41 -15.82 8.74
CA ASP A 345 2.37 -15.21 9.58
C ASP A 345 2.68 -13.77 10.03
N GLY A 346 3.68 -13.13 9.41
CA GLY A 346 4.22 -11.84 9.86
C GLY A 346 5.18 -11.99 11.04
N GLY A 347 5.70 -13.19 11.28
CA GLY A 347 6.58 -13.52 12.41
C GLY A 347 5.87 -13.46 13.76
N THR A 348 4.55 -13.51 13.80
CA THR A 348 3.77 -13.47 15.04
C THR A 348 3.79 -14.79 15.79
N GLY A 349 4.11 -15.90 15.11
CA GLY A 349 3.99 -17.27 15.64
C GLY A 349 2.54 -17.72 15.80
N LEU A 350 1.58 -16.93 15.30
CA LEU A 350 0.16 -17.18 15.41
C LEU A 350 -0.36 -17.83 14.13
N SER A 351 -1.19 -18.84 14.27
CA SER A 351 -1.82 -19.48 13.13
C SER A 351 -2.71 -18.48 12.34
N TRP A 352 -2.73 -18.59 11.02
CA TRP A 352 -3.71 -17.90 10.18
C TRP A 352 -5.13 -18.41 10.41
N SER A 353 -5.25 -19.68 10.79
CA SER A 353 -6.52 -20.33 11.16
C SER A 353 -6.46 -20.75 12.61
N SER A 354 -7.31 -20.20 13.43
CA SER A 354 -7.60 -20.73 14.77
C SER A 354 -8.74 -21.73 14.69
#